data_bc6eade763af9b32f178108bcda458fc
#
_entry.id   bc6eade763af9b32f178108bcda458fc
#
_cell.length_a   1.000
_cell.length_b   1.000
_cell.length_c   1.000
_cell.angle_alpha   90.00
_cell.angle_beta   90.00
_cell.angle_gamma   90.00
#
_symmetry.space_group_name_H-M   'P 1'
#
loop_
_entity.id
_entity.type
_entity.pdbx_description
1 polymer ?
#
loop_
_entity_poly.entity_id
_entity_poly.type
_entity_poly.pdbx_seq_one_letter_code
_entity_poly.pdbx_strand_id
1 'polypeptide(L)'
;MISVHYLDNSRAHRILWLLEELGLEYDVKVYARGSDMRAPKTLKDVHPLGKSPVIEDGGKIYAESGAIIEYLIDTYGKGALRPKQGTDAYRRYVYWLHYAEGSAMPLLVMKLLFSRIPRQVPFLLRPVATLISKGVASKFINPQLKDNVAFWESELSKDGLFTGGELTGADIAMSFPVEAAMSRVDGVDAQPAIRLYLDTIRARPAYQRALKKGGAYVYAKS
;
A
#
# COMPACT_ATOMS: atom_id res chain seq x y z
N MET A 1 10.90 -2.92 -22.15
CA MET A 1 11.43 -2.60 -20.81
C MET A 1 10.31 -1.92 -20.04
N ILE A 2 10.04 -2.35 -18.83
CA ILE A 2 8.97 -1.80 -17.99
C ILE A 2 9.41 -0.44 -17.42
N SER A 3 8.53 0.59 -17.50
CA SER A 3 8.74 1.89 -16.85
C SER A 3 7.72 2.09 -15.73
N VAL A 4 8.18 2.42 -14.52
CA VAL A 4 7.30 2.66 -13.37
C VAL A 4 7.20 4.16 -13.08
N HIS A 5 5.99 4.71 -13.12
CA HIS A 5 5.71 6.09 -12.75
C HIS A 5 5.48 6.17 -11.23
N TYR A 6 6.54 6.53 -10.51
CA TYR A 6 6.59 6.54 -9.06
C TYR A 6 6.30 7.94 -8.52
N LEU A 7 5.20 8.11 -7.80
CA LEU A 7 4.92 9.34 -7.05
C LEU A 7 5.43 9.17 -5.61
N ASP A 8 6.15 10.17 -5.10
CA ASP A 8 6.67 10.16 -3.73
C ASP A 8 5.61 9.80 -2.69
N ASN A 9 6.00 8.96 -1.73
CA ASN A 9 5.13 8.51 -0.64
C ASN A 9 3.80 7.90 -1.12
N SER A 10 3.87 7.12 -2.19
CA SER A 10 2.72 6.45 -2.79
C SER A 10 2.79 4.92 -2.70
N ARG A 11 1.73 4.29 -3.15
CA ARG A 11 1.62 2.85 -3.25
C ARG A 11 2.57 2.23 -4.30
N ALA A 12 3.29 3.05 -5.08
CA ALA A 12 4.19 2.58 -6.13
C ALA A 12 5.36 1.75 -5.59
N HIS A 13 5.75 1.95 -4.32
CA HIS A 13 6.79 1.14 -3.69
C HIS A 13 6.52 -0.37 -3.79
N ARG A 14 5.25 -0.79 -3.63
CA ARG A 14 4.84 -2.20 -3.77
C ARG A 14 5.14 -2.76 -5.16
N ILE A 15 5.00 -1.93 -6.18
CA ILE A 15 5.25 -2.36 -7.57
C ILE A 15 6.75 -2.51 -7.81
N LEU A 16 7.58 -1.60 -7.29
CA LEU A 16 9.03 -1.78 -7.34
C LEU A 16 9.46 -3.05 -6.63
N TRP A 17 8.91 -3.30 -5.43
CA TRP A 17 9.21 -4.53 -4.70
C TRP A 17 8.79 -5.78 -5.46
N LEU A 18 7.60 -5.80 -6.07
CA LEU A 18 7.15 -6.92 -6.92
C LEU A 18 8.11 -7.17 -8.09
N LEU A 19 8.53 -6.12 -8.79
CA LEU A 19 9.47 -6.23 -9.91
C LEU A 19 10.82 -6.80 -9.47
N GLU A 20 11.31 -6.40 -8.30
CA GLU A 20 12.52 -6.94 -7.70
C GLU A 20 12.37 -8.42 -7.25
N GLU A 21 11.20 -8.83 -6.75
CA GLU A 21 10.92 -10.25 -6.44
C GLU A 21 10.86 -11.11 -7.72
N LEU A 22 10.34 -10.55 -8.80
CA LEU A 22 10.29 -11.22 -10.10
C LEU A 22 11.63 -11.20 -10.85
N GLY A 23 12.64 -10.46 -10.35
CA GLY A 23 13.95 -10.32 -11.00
C GLY A 23 13.89 -9.59 -12.35
N LEU A 24 12.94 -8.68 -12.52
CA LEU A 24 12.74 -7.95 -13.77
C LEU A 24 13.57 -6.66 -13.82
N GLU A 25 14.03 -6.32 -15.02
CA GLU A 25 14.63 -5.01 -15.30
C GLU A 25 13.53 -3.99 -15.56
N TYR A 26 13.68 -2.81 -14.95
CA TYR A 26 12.72 -1.71 -15.09
C TYR A 26 13.38 -0.36 -14.88
N ASP A 27 12.77 0.69 -15.41
CA ASP A 27 13.10 2.09 -15.19
C ASP A 27 12.11 2.75 -14.24
N VAL A 28 12.56 3.78 -13.48
CA VAL A 28 11.72 4.50 -12.52
C VAL A 28 11.69 5.98 -12.87
N LYS A 29 10.51 6.47 -13.23
CA LYS A 29 10.23 7.90 -13.42
C LYS A 29 9.63 8.46 -12.13
N VAL A 30 10.44 9.18 -11.35
CA VAL A 30 10.01 9.74 -10.05
C VAL A 30 9.28 11.06 -10.24
N TYR A 31 8.15 11.20 -9.53
CA TYR A 31 7.34 12.41 -9.47
C TYR A 31 7.26 12.91 -8.04
N ALA A 32 7.67 14.16 -7.81
CA ALA A 32 7.49 14.82 -6.52
C ALA A 32 6.06 15.35 -6.37
N ARG A 33 5.55 15.33 -5.14
CA ARG A 33 4.27 15.98 -4.83
C ARG A 33 4.43 17.49 -4.79
N GLY A 34 3.42 18.21 -5.25
CA GLY A 34 3.32 19.65 -5.05
C GLY A 34 3.13 20.03 -3.57
N SER A 35 3.20 21.32 -3.27
CA SER A 35 2.93 21.86 -1.92
C SER A 35 1.50 21.56 -1.44
N ASP A 36 0.57 21.36 -2.35
CA ASP A 36 -0.81 20.92 -2.10
C ASP A 36 -0.95 19.40 -1.89
N MET A 37 0.18 18.67 -1.86
CA MET A 37 0.27 17.20 -1.75
C MET A 37 -0.33 16.44 -2.95
N ARG A 38 -0.65 17.12 -4.04
CA ARG A 38 -1.14 16.49 -5.27
C ARG A 38 0.00 16.01 -6.16
N ALA A 39 -0.32 15.09 -7.05
CA ALA A 39 0.57 14.71 -8.14
C ALA A 39 0.74 15.86 -9.13
N PRO A 40 1.93 16.02 -9.76
CA PRO A 40 2.14 17.01 -10.80
C PRO A 40 1.27 16.71 -12.03
N LYS A 41 1.00 17.76 -12.83
CA LYS A 41 0.18 17.61 -14.05
C LYS A 41 0.77 16.62 -15.05
N THR A 42 2.09 16.53 -15.12
CA THR A 42 2.82 15.59 -16.00
C THR A 42 2.46 14.12 -15.76
N LEU A 43 2.00 13.75 -14.56
CA LEU A 43 1.50 12.40 -14.33
C LEU A 43 0.13 12.15 -14.98
N LYS A 44 -0.64 13.22 -15.26
CA LYS A 44 -1.90 13.12 -16.03
C LYS A 44 -1.66 12.90 -17.53
N ASP A 45 -0.49 13.28 -18.03
CA ASP A 45 -0.13 13.01 -19.43
C ASP A 45 0.12 11.49 -19.64
N VAL A 46 0.48 10.78 -18.57
CA VAL A 46 0.64 9.32 -18.59
C VAL A 46 -0.69 8.58 -18.39
N HIS A 47 -1.50 9.02 -17.42
CA HIS A 47 -2.80 8.41 -17.12
C HIS A 47 -3.78 9.50 -16.65
N PRO A 48 -5.01 9.56 -17.20
CA PRO A 48 -5.97 10.68 -16.98
C PRO A 48 -6.24 11.00 -15.51
N LEU A 49 -6.21 10.02 -14.62
CA LEU A 49 -6.44 10.23 -13.20
C LEU A 49 -5.25 10.84 -12.46
N GLY A 50 -4.03 10.87 -13.07
CA GLY A 50 -2.83 11.40 -12.43
C GLY A 50 -2.51 10.75 -11.08
N LYS A 51 -2.76 9.45 -10.96
CA LYS A 51 -2.48 8.66 -9.74
C LYS A 51 -1.28 7.74 -9.97
N SER A 52 -0.68 7.26 -8.90
CA SER A 52 0.41 6.29 -8.90
C SER A 52 0.07 5.15 -7.91
N PRO A 53 0.46 3.89 -8.22
CA PRO A 53 1.34 3.48 -9.32
C PRO A 53 0.66 3.49 -10.70
N VAL A 54 1.48 3.72 -11.71
CA VAL A 54 1.19 3.45 -13.12
C VAL A 54 2.45 2.81 -13.71
N ILE A 55 2.31 1.83 -14.56
CA ILE A 55 3.42 1.26 -15.33
C ILE A 55 3.15 1.37 -16.82
N GLU A 56 4.22 1.47 -17.59
CA GLU A 56 4.21 1.30 -19.04
C GLU A 56 4.98 0.01 -19.38
N ASP A 57 4.37 -0.86 -20.17
CA ASP A 57 5.01 -2.08 -20.65
C ASP A 57 4.53 -2.40 -22.06
N GLY A 58 5.50 -2.64 -22.97
CA GLY A 58 5.21 -2.90 -24.39
C GLY A 58 4.36 -1.80 -25.05
N GLY A 59 4.50 -0.53 -24.65
CA GLY A 59 3.72 0.61 -25.15
C GLY A 59 2.29 0.67 -24.59
N LYS A 60 1.94 -0.16 -23.62
CA LYS A 60 0.63 -0.14 -22.93
C LYS A 60 0.76 0.41 -21.53
N ILE A 61 -0.25 1.16 -21.11
CA ILE A 61 -0.33 1.75 -19.77
C ILE A 61 -1.24 0.89 -18.88
N TYR A 62 -0.73 0.54 -17.71
CA TYR A 62 -1.47 -0.18 -16.67
C TYR A 62 -1.53 0.68 -15.41
N ALA A 63 -2.72 0.82 -14.85
CA ALA A 63 -2.98 1.54 -13.61
C ALA A 63 -3.73 0.65 -12.63
N GLU A 64 -3.90 1.12 -11.39
CA GLU A 64 -4.44 0.40 -10.23
C GLU A 64 -3.48 -0.68 -9.70
N SER A 65 -3.17 -0.56 -8.41
CA SER A 65 -2.14 -1.42 -7.78
C SER A 65 -2.45 -2.90 -7.91
N GLY A 66 -3.70 -3.32 -7.65
CA GLY A 66 -4.11 -4.73 -7.76
C GLY A 66 -4.00 -5.24 -9.19
N ALA A 67 -4.48 -4.47 -10.16
CA ALA A 67 -4.41 -4.85 -11.58
C ALA A 67 -2.96 -4.95 -12.08
N ILE A 68 -2.08 -4.04 -11.65
CA ILE A 68 -0.64 -4.08 -11.99
C ILE A 68 0.01 -5.32 -11.36
N ILE A 69 -0.29 -5.64 -10.09
CA ILE A 69 0.24 -6.81 -9.41
C ILE A 69 -0.17 -8.08 -10.17
N GLU A 70 -1.45 -8.22 -10.49
CA GLU A 70 -1.94 -9.38 -11.24
C GLU A 70 -1.31 -9.48 -12.63
N TYR A 71 -1.29 -8.36 -13.38
CA TYR A 71 -0.65 -8.32 -14.70
C TYR A 71 0.81 -8.78 -14.67
N LEU A 72 1.62 -8.27 -13.74
CA LEU A 72 3.03 -8.61 -13.65
C LEU A 72 3.24 -10.07 -13.25
N ILE A 73 2.43 -10.61 -12.33
CA ILE A 73 2.49 -12.01 -11.91
C ILE A 73 2.06 -12.93 -13.06
N ASP A 74 0.98 -12.60 -13.77
CA ASP A 74 0.48 -13.39 -14.88
C ASP A 74 1.46 -13.43 -16.04
N THR A 75 2.06 -12.28 -16.37
CA THR A 75 2.92 -12.14 -17.54
C THR A 75 4.32 -12.67 -17.27
N TYR A 76 4.86 -12.42 -16.09
CA TYR A 76 6.29 -12.64 -15.80
C TYR A 76 6.55 -13.60 -14.63
N GLY A 77 5.55 -13.92 -13.82
CA GLY A 77 5.71 -14.67 -12.57
C GLY A 77 6.02 -16.16 -12.75
N LYS A 78 5.76 -16.76 -13.93
CA LYS A 78 6.00 -18.18 -14.19
C LYS A 78 5.45 -19.11 -13.10
N GLY A 79 4.32 -18.75 -12.51
CA GLY A 79 3.68 -19.49 -11.41
C GLY A 79 4.10 -19.07 -9.99
N ALA A 80 5.09 -18.18 -9.84
CA ALA A 80 5.47 -17.64 -8.55
C ALA A 80 4.49 -16.55 -8.06
N LEU A 81 4.50 -16.27 -6.75
CA LEU A 81 3.77 -15.17 -6.08
C LEU A 81 2.23 -15.25 -6.19
N ARG A 82 1.69 -16.36 -6.70
CA ARG A 82 0.27 -16.63 -6.75
C ARG A 82 -0.01 -18.12 -6.54
N PRO A 83 -0.87 -18.49 -5.58
CA PRO A 83 -1.27 -19.87 -5.36
C PRO A 83 -1.99 -20.43 -6.59
N LYS A 84 -1.99 -21.77 -6.72
CA LYS A 84 -2.69 -22.46 -7.80
C LYS A 84 -4.18 -22.18 -7.75
N GLN A 85 -4.76 -21.79 -8.89
CA GLN A 85 -6.19 -21.54 -9.03
C GLN A 85 -7.02 -22.76 -8.59
N GLY A 86 -8.16 -22.51 -7.94
CA GLY A 86 -9.06 -23.55 -7.41
C GLY A 86 -8.74 -24.01 -5.99
N THR A 87 -7.61 -23.61 -5.39
CA THR A 87 -7.23 -23.91 -4.02
C THR A 87 -7.78 -22.89 -3.01
N ASP A 88 -7.82 -23.25 -1.73
CA ASP A 88 -8.19 -22.31 -0.65
C ASP A 88 -7.16 -21.19 -0.49
N ALA A 89 -5.88 -21.47 -0.68
CA ALA A 89 -4.84 -20.47 -0.72
C ALA A 89 -5.09 -19.43 -1.83
N TYR A 90 -5.57 -19.85 -3.01
CA TYR A 90 -5.93 -18.92 -4.08
C TYR A 90 -7.15 -18.05 -3.70
N ARG A 91 -8.15 -18.58 -3.02
CA ARG A 91 -9.29 -17.79 -2.52
C ARG A 91 -8.83 -16.74 -1.51
N ARG A 92 -7.94 -17.11 -0.60
CA ARG A 92 -7.31 -16.17 0.35
C ARG A 92 -6.49 -15.10 -0.38
N TYR A 93 -5.71 -15.48 -1.39
CA TYR A 93 -4.96 -14.55 -2.23
C TYR A 93 -5.88 -13.49 -2.87
N VAL A 94 -6.94 -13.91 -3.53
CA VAL A 94 -7.92 -13.00 -4.15
C VAL A 94 -8.57 -12.10 -3.10
N TYR A 95 -8.98 -12.67 -1.96
CA TYR A 95 -9.57 -11.92 -0.85
C TYR A 95 -8.64 -10.78 -0.39
N TRP A 96 -7.38 -11.09 -0.05
CA TRP A 96 -6.45 -10.10 0.48
C TRP A 96 -6.00 -9.08 -0.55
N LEU A 97 -5.88 -9.47 -1.81
CA LEU A 97 -5.58 -8.55 -2.91
C LEU A 97 -6.65 -7.46 -3.04
N HIS A 98 -7.94 -7.85 -2.98
CA HIS A 98 -9.05 -6.90 -3.01
C HIS A 98 -9.23 -6.15 -1.69
N TYR A 99 -9.03 -6.82 -0.56
CA TYR A 99 -9.17 -6.23 0.77
C TYR A 99 -8.21 -5.05 0.97
N ALA A 100 -6.99 -5.14 0.47
CA ALA A 100 -5.98 -4.10 0.59
C ALA A 100 -6.49 -2.73 0.12
N GLU A 101 -7.16 -2.67 -1.03
CA GLU A 101 -7.66 -1.41 -1.60
C GLU A 101 -9.13 -1.14 -1.28
N GLY A 102 -9.94 -2.18 -1.14
CA GLY A 102 -11.39 -2.03 -0.92
C GLY A 102 -11.78 -1.81 0.54
N SER A 103 -11.02 -2.36 1.48
CA SER A 103 -11.37 -2.30 2.91
C SER A 103 -10.33 -1.57 3.76
N ALA A 104 -9.05 -1.95 3.65
CA ALA A 104 -7.99 -1.40 4.49
C ALA A 104 -7.69 0.07 4.16
N MET A 105 -7.41 0.37 2.89
CA MET A 105 -6.96 1.70 2.48
C MET A 105 -8.00 2.80 2.64
N PRO A 106 -9.31 2.63 2.37
CA PRO A 106 -10.29 3.69 2.54
C PRO A 106 -10.32 4.26 3.97
N LEU A 107 -10.31 3.40 4.99
CA LEU A 107 -10.28 3.83 6.40
C LEU A 107 -9.00 4.56 6.76
N LEU A 108 -7.84 4.07 6.29
CA LEU A 108 -6.55 4.71 6.53
C LEU A 108 -6.43 6.07 5.82
N VAL A 109 -7.02 6.21 4.62
CA VAL A 109 -7.09 7.50 3.92
C VAL A 109 -8.02 8.46 4.66
N MET A 110 -9.20 8.01 5.10
CA MET A 110 -10.09 8.83 5.92
C MET A 110 -9.40 9.29 7.20
N LYS A 111 -8.70 8.40 7.93
CA LYS A 111 -7.92 8.76 9.12
C LYS A 111 -6.93 9.87 8.82
N LEU A 112 -6.18 9.74 7.72
CA LEU A 112 -5.21 10.76 7.28
C LEU A 112 -5.88 12.09 6.95
N LEU A 113 -7.00 12.08 6.21
CA LEU A 113 -7.71 13.30 5.82
C LEU A 113 -8.25 14.04 7.05
N PHE A 114 -8.98 13.34 7.93
CA PHE A 114 -9.53 13.95 9.15
C PHE A 114 -8.45 14.46 10.08
N SER A 115 -7.27 13.84 10.15
CA SER A 115 -6.14 14.34 10.93
C SER A 115 -5.56 15.67 10.40
N ARG A 116 -5.75 15.96 9.11
CA ARG A 116 -5.21 17.16 8.43
C ARG A 116 -6.19 18.34 8.40
N ILE A 117 -7.50 18.08 8.38
CA ILE A 117 -8.55 19.12 8.28
C ILE A 117 -8.32 20.29 9.24
N PRO A 118 -8.04 20.10 10.55
CA PRO A 118 -7.87 21.22 11.48
C PRO A 118 -6.74 22.17 11.11
N ARG A 119 -5.72 21.69 10.39
CA ARG A 119 -4.59 22.53 9.96
C ARG A 119 -4.83 23.25 8.64
N GLN A 120 -5.87 22.87 7.89
CA GLN A 120 -6.20 23.43 6.56
C GLN A 120 -7.29 24.51 6.61
N VAL A 121 -7.95 24.69 7.76
CA VAL A 121 -8.96 25.73 7.95
C VAL A 121 -8.36 27.00 8.58
N PRO A 122 -8.98 28.19 8.36
CA PRO A 122 -8.60 29.42 9.04
C PRO A 122 -8.49 29.25 10.57
N PHE A 123 -7.56 29.98 11.17
CA PHE A 123 -7.22 29.82 12.60
C PHE A 123 -8.45 29.85 13.54
N LEU A 124 -9.38 30.77 13.33
CA LEU A 124 -10.59 30.88 14.15
C LEU A 124 -11.51 29.65 14.10
N LEU A 125 -11.47 28.90 13.02
CA LEU A 125 -12.31 27.69 12.82
C LEU A 125 -11.63 26.40 13.30
N ARG A 126 -10.35 26.44 13.65
CA ARG A 126 -9.58 25.25 14.07
C ARG A 126 -10.19 24.46 15.23
N PRO A 127 -10.70 25.12 16.32
CA PRO A 127 -11.31 24.39 17.43
C PRO A 127 -12.52 23.56 16.99
N VAL A 128 -13.39 24.15 16.17
CA VAL A 128 -14.59 23.46 15.63
C VAL A 128 -14.20 22.32 14.70
N ALA A 129 -13.28 22.58 13.77
CA ALA A 129 -12.77 21.54 12.87
C ALA A 129 -12.10 20.38 13.63
N THR A 130 -11.39 20.69 14.73
CA THR A 130 -10.78 19.67 15.59
C THR A 130 -11.83 18.82 16.29
N LEU A 131 -12.90 19.46 16.83
CA LEU A 131 -13.99 18.75 17.50
C LEU A 131 -14.69 17.78 16.52
N ILE A 132 -15.05 18.26 15.35
CA ILE A 132 -15.69 17.45 14.30
C ILE A 132 -14.77 16.29 13.88
N SER A 133 -13.50 16.59 13.57
CA SER A 133 -12.54 15.58 13.13
C SER A 133 -12.31 14.50 14.18
N LYS A 134 -12.17 14.87 15.45
CA LYS A 134 -12.06 13.92 16.58
C LYS A 134 -13.35 13.12 16.77
N GLY A 135 -14.51 13.74 16.63
CA GLY A 135 -15.80 13.06 16.73
C GLY A 135 -15.97 11.96 15.66
N VAL A 136 -15.69 12.28 14.40
CA VAL A 136 -15.72 11.29 13.30
C VAL A 136 -14.67 10.21 13.51
N ALA A 137 -13.44 10.59 13.87
CA ALA A 137 -12.37 9.63 14.11
C ALA A 137 -12.73 8.67 15.25
N SER A 138 -13.21 9.14 16.38
CA SER A 138 -13.50 8.31 17.57
C SER A 138 -14.74 7.42 17.39
N LYS A 139 -15.78 7.94 16.73
CA LYS A 139 -17.05 7.20 16.61
C LYS A 139 -17.14 6.29 15.40
N PHE A 140 -16.44 6.61 14.33
CA PHE A 140 -16.57 5.88 13.07
C PHE A 140 -15.27 5.23 12.59
N ILE A 141 -14.14 6.00 12.54
CA ILE A 141 -12.93 5.51 11.88
C ILE A 141 -12.13 4.58 12.81
N ASN A 142 -11.84 5.02 14.04
CA ASN A 142 -10.97 4.28 14.96
C ASN A 142 -11.50 2.90 15.36
N PRO A 143 -12.82 2.71 15.65
CA PRO A 143 -13.34 1.37 15.94
C PRO A 143 -13.08 0.40 14.78
N GLN A 144 -13.41 0.79 13.55
CA GLN A 144 -13.20 -0.05 12.38
C GLN A 144 -11.71 -0.33 12.08
N LEU A 145 -10.84 0.66 12.30
CA LEU A 145 -9.39 0.43 12.18
C LEU A 145 -8.89 -0.54 13.24
N LYS A 146 -9.40 -0.46 14.47
CA LYS A 146 -9.08 -1.41 15.54
C LYS A 146 -9.51 -2.83 15.18
N ASP A 147 -10.71 -2.99 14.62
CA ASP A 147 -11.20 -4.29 14.15
C ASP A 147 -10.33 -4.85 13.01
N ASN A 148 -9.95 -3.99 12.04
CA ASN A 148 -9.03 -4.39 10.98
C ASN A 148 -7.67 -4.85 11.53
N VAL A 149 -7.10 -4.11 12.47
CA VAL A 149 -5.81 -4.45 13.08
C VAL A 149 -5.90 -5.77 13.83
N ALA A 150 -6.95 -5.98 14.63
CA ALA A 150 -7.17 -7.25 15.33
C ALA A 150 -7.34 -8.42 14.35
N PHE A 151 -8.03 -8.20 13.25
CA PHE A 151 -8.19 -9.19 12.19
C PHE A 151 -6.84 -9.52 11.51
N TRP A 152 -6.04 -8.52 11.16
CA TRP A 152 -4.71 -8.75 10.57
C TRP A 152 -3.79 -9.50 11.53
N GLU A 153 -3.78 -9.12 12.80
CA GLU A 153 -3.00 -9.81 13.83
C GLU A 153 -3.40 -11.28 13.92
N SER A 154 -4.71 -11.58 13.97
CA SER A 154 -5.23 -12.94 14.01
C SER A 154 -4.86 -13.76 12.76
N GLU A 155 -4.89 -13.15 11.58
CA GLU A 155 -4.55 -13.86 10.34
C GLU A 155 -3.04 -14.10 10.21
N LEU A 156 -2.22 -13.10 10.53
CA LEU A 156 -0.77 -13.19 10.49
C LEU A 156 -0.20 -14.12 11.55
N SER A 157 -0.87 -14.26 12.72
CA SER A 157 -0.42 -15.18 13.78
C SER A 157 -0.50 -16.65 13.37
N LYS A 158 -1.24 -17.00 12.32
CA LYS A 158 -1.37 -18.39 11.84
C LYS A 158 -0.13 -18.86 11.08
N ASP A 159 0.28 -18.08 10.08
CA ASP A 159 1.29 -18.51 9.11
C ASP A 159 2.34 -17.42 8.82
N GLY A 160 2.28 -16.25 9.46
CA GLY A 160 3.19 -15.12 9.27
C GLY A 160 2.95 -14.29 8.01
N LEU A 161 2.13 -14.78 7.08
CA LEU A 161 1.74 -14.12 5.83
C LEU A 161 0.22 -14.21 5.62
N PHE A 162 -0.36 -13.29 4.86
CA PHE A 162 -1.82 -13.20 4.67
C PHE A 162 -2.41 -14.37 3.89
N THR A 163 -1.63 -15.02 3.03
CA THR A 163 -2.09 -16.13 2.20
C THR A 163 -1.63 -17.50 2.67
N GLY A 164 -0.81 -17.54 3.71
CA GLY A 164 -0.18 -18.77 4.22
C GLY A 164 1.29 -18.85 3.79
N GLY A 165 2.04 -19.79 4.29
CA GLY A 165 3.49 -20.05 4.25
C GLY A 165 4.41 -19.44 3.18
N GLU A 166 3.92 -19.01 2.03
CA GLU A 166 4.74 -18.42 0.97
C GLU A 166 4.28 -17.01 0.62
N LEU A 167 5.26 -16.14 0.26
CA LEU A 167 4.99 -14.77 -0.19
C LEU A 167 4.18 -14.77 -1.48
N THR A 168 3.14 -13.93 -1.51
CA THR A 168 2.30 -13.74 -2.69
C THR A 168 2.13 -12.26 -3.04
N GLY A 169 1.55 -11.99 -4.20
CA GLY A 169 1.16 -10.63 -4.58
C GLY A 169 0.16 -9.99 -3.62
N ALA A 170 -0.63 -10.77 -2.89
CA ALA A 170 -1.53 -10.26 -1.87
C ALA A 170 -0.79 -9.73 -0.63
N ASP A 171 0.30 -10.39 -0.21
CA ASP A 171 1.18 -9.89 0.86
C ASP A 171 1.84 -8.58 0.42
N ILE A 172 2.30 -8.53 -0.83
CA ILE A 172 2.84 -7.29 -1.41
C ILE A 172 1.77 -6.18 -1.44
N ALA A 173 0.52 -6.49 -1.79
CA ALA A 173 -0.57 -5.52 -1.75
C ALA A 173 -0.86 -5.03 -0.34
N MET A 174 -0.86 -5.92 0.66
CA MET A 174 -1.13 -5.61 2.06
C MET A 174 0.00 -4.86 2.77
N SER A 175 1.23 -4.89 2.24
CA SER A 175 2.37 -4.19 2.89
C SER A 175 2.08 -2.72 3.14
N PHE A 176 1.58 -1.99 2.14
CA PHE A 176 1.32 -0.56 2.28
C PHE A 176 0.21 -0.22 3.29
N PRO A 177 -0.96 -0.90 3.32
CA PRO A 177 -1.92 -0.73 4.40
C PRO A 177 -1.35 -0.97 5.79
N VAL A 178 -0.59 -2.04 5.99
CA VAL A 178 0.01 -2.37 7.29
C VAL A 178 1.04 -1.31 7.70
N GLU A 179 1.93 -0.92 6.81
CA GLU A 179 2.91 0.16 7.06
C GLU A 179 2.24 1.50 7.35
N ALA A 180 1.16 1.82 6.62
CA ALA A 180 0.40 3.04 6.88
C ALA A 180 -0.31 3.01 8.24
N ALA A 181 -0.78 1.84 8.67
CA ALA A 181 -1.41 1.67 9.98
C ALA A 181 -0.42 1.90 11.12
N MET A 182 0.84 1.44 11.02
CA MET A 182 1.89 1.69 12.01
C MET A 182 2.05 3.18 12.34
N SER A 183 1.86 4.06 11.37
CA SER A 183 2.00 5.51 11.57
C SER A 183 0.69 6.24 11.90
N ARG A 184 -0.47 5.58 11.82
CA ARG A 184 -1.79 6.23 11.88
C ARG A 184 -2.74 5.65 12.91
N VAL A 185 -2.48 4.46 13.39
CA VAL A 185 -3.38 3.72 14.29
C VAL A 185 -2.64 3.37 15.57
N ASP A 186 -3.15 3.82 16.69
CA ASP A 186 -2.54 3.59 18.00
C ASP A 186 -2.58 2.09 18.36
N GLY A 187 -1.48 1.56 18.91
CA GLY A 187 -1.37 0.20 19.41
C GLY A 187 -1.12 -0.87 18.33
N VAL A 188 -0.92 -0.50 17.07
CA VAL A 188 -0.51 -1.45 16.02
C VAL A 188 0.91 -1.96 16.27
N ASP A 189 1.76 -1.10 16.79
CA ASP A 189 3.14 -1.41 17.18
C ASP A 189 3.24 -2.42 18.34
N ALA A 190 2.18 -2.62 19.09
CA ALA A 190 2.08 -3.63 20.13
C ALA A 190 1.66 -5.03 19.61
N GLN A 191 1.29 -5.15 18.32
CA GLN A 191 0.81 -6.39 17.71
C GLN A 191 1.99 -7.24 17.21
N PRO A 192 2.30 -8.39 17.83
CA PRO A 192 3.53 -9.12 17.55
C PRO A 192 3.57 -9.75 16.15
N ALA A 193 2.44 -10.30 15.66
CA ALA A 193 2.43 -10.92 14.34
C ALA A 193 2.50 -9.87 13.20
N ILE A 194 1.89 -8.70 13.38
CA ILE A 194 2.03 -7.56 12.45
C ILE A 194 3.49 -7.09 12.41
N ARG A 195 4.13 -6.96 13.55
CA ARG A 195 5.56 -6.59 13.60
C ARG A 195 6.43 -7.63 12.90
N LEU A 196 6.24 -8.90 13.21
CA LEU A 196 6.99 -9.99 12.58
C LEU A 196 6.81 -9.99 11.05
N TYR A 197 5.58 -9.78 10.58
CA TYR A 197 5.30 -9.64 9.15
C TYR A 197 6.10 -8.48 8.53
N LEU A 198 6.08 -7.29 9.14
CA LEU A 198 6.83 -6.14 8.64
C LEU A 198 8.35 -6.38 8.65
N ASP A 199 8.87 -6.97 9.71
CA ASP A 199 10.29 -7.32 9.81
C ASP A 199 10.67 -8.33 8.72
N THR A 200 9.82 -9.34 8.51
CA THR A 200 10.03 -10.37 7.48
C THR A 200 10.07 -9.78 6.08
N ILE A 201 9.10 -8.94 5.70
CA ILE A 201 9.06 -8.36 4.35
C ILE A 201 10.20 -7.35 4.14
N ARG A 202 10.53 -6.55 5.15
CA ARG A 202 11.60 -5.54 5.09
C ARG A 202 13.00 -6.16 5.04
N ALA A 203 13.21 -7.30 5.65
CA ALA A 203 14.47 -8.05 5.56
C ALA A 203 14.74 -8.64 4.18
N ARG A 204 13.74 -8.73 3.31
CA ARG A 204 13.89 -9.29 1.96
C ARG A 204 14.83 -8.44 1.10
N PRO A 205 15.84 -9.06 0.45
CA PRO A 205 16.75 -8.32 -0.43
C PRO A 205 16.02 -7.54 -1.54
N ALA A 206 14.93 -8.09 -2.10
CA ALA A 206 14.11 -7.45 -3.12
C ALA A 206 13.42 -6.18 -2.58
N TYR A 207 12.87 -6.22 -1.37
CA TYR A 207 12.30 -5.04 -0.72
C TYR A 207 13.35 -3.94 -0.52
N GLN A 208 14.55 -4.30 -0.07
CA GLN A 208 15.65 -3.36 0.15
C GLN A 208 16.17 -2.75 -1.17
N ARG A 209 16.21 -3.52 -2.26
CA ARG A 209 16.55 -2.99 -3.60
C ARG A 209 15.50 -2.02 -4.10
N ALA A 210 14.22 -2.33 -3.90
CA ALA A 210 13.12 -1.44 -4.26
C ALA A 210 13.20 -0.08 -3.53
N LEU A 211 13.56 -0.08 -2.23
CA LEU A 211 13.79 1.16 -1.48
C LEU A 211 14.91 2.02 -2.07
N LYS A 212 15.98 1.39 -2.54
CA LYS A 212 17.14 2.11 -3.13
C LYS A 212 16.83 2.70 -4.51
N LYS A 213 15.96 2.05 -5.29
CA LYS A 213 15.58 2.49 -6.64
C LYS A 213 14.41 3.47 -6.65
N GLY A 214 13.54 3.41 -5.64
CA GLY A 214 12.35 4.26 -5.55
C GLY A 214 12.66 5.71 -5.15
N GLY A 215 11.66 6.56 -5.25
CA GLY A 215 11.66 7.89 -4.65
C GLY A 215 11.42 7.85 -3.14
N ALA A 216 11.14 9.02 -2.55
CA ALA A 216 10.88 9.13 -1.11
C ALA A 216 9.75 8.19 -0.65
N TYR A 217 10.02 7.44 0.43
CA TYR A 217 9.06 6.51 1.03
C TYR A 217 9.07 6.63 2.56
N VAL A 218 8.04 7.28 3.08
CA VAL A 218 7.96 7.67 4.51
C VAL A 218 7.95 6.48 5.46
N TYR A 219 7.48 5.31 5.01
CA TYR A 219 7.39 4.10 5.84
C TYR A 219 8.66 3.25 5.85
N ALA A 220 9.71 3.64 5.13
CA ALA A 220 10.97 2.91 5.10
C ALA A 220 11.67 2.81 6.48
N LYS A 221 11.34 3.72 7.40
CA LYS A 221 11.99 3.87 8.73
C LYS A 221 11.06 3.58 9.91
N SER A 222 9.82 3.17 9.65
CA SER A 222 8.84 2.92 10.73
C SER A 222 8.94 1.50 11.28
#